data_076325d203904df9480d1cf53cc68f80
#
_entry.id   076325d203904df9480d1cf53cc68f80
#
_cell.length_a   1.000
_cell.length_b   1.000
_cell.length_c   1.000
_cell.angle_alpha   90.00
_cell.angle_beta   90.00
_cell.angle_gamma   90.00
#
_symmetry.space_group_name_H-M   'P 1'
#
loop_
_entity.id
_entity.type
_entity.pdbx_description
1 polymer ?
#
loop_
_entity_poly.entity_id
_entity_poly.type
_entity_poly.pdbx_seq_one_letter_code
_entity_poly.pdbx_strand_id
1 'polypeptide(L)'
;METIAYIGCRTTKERNARGKGIRVMKAAPGKWEQIQLVENQTNPSFQCLDQTGKFLYSIHGDFSEISAFSIAEDGTLMYLNTVSTGGTNPVHLSVDKTNHWVFVANLQTGTVAVIPRNVDGSLAELKELYTIPGLTDGSISHPHQVTQNPDGNYLIVSCQGRKAGFGQVDVFRIHSENGTLEKTCTVRSREIAEPRHFVFHPNGIWCYGVNEKDYSVTAYEFDSKNGLLTPRQILPTLPDTYTGDGWASGIVMMPDGKHIVVSNRKHDSITSFAIREDGLLSFCLLYTSD
;
A
#
# COMPACT_ATOMS: atom_id res chain seq x y z
N MET A 1 11.44 5.21 24.05
CA MET A 1 10.55 4.04 23.98
C MET A 1 11.16 3.12 22.93
N GLU A 2 11.40 1.87 23.25
CA GLU A 2 11.87 0.88 22.28
C GLU A 2 10.68 0.42 21.41
N THR A 3 10.91 0.29 20.11
CA THR A 3 9.91 -0.17 19.14
C THR A 3 10.52 -1.31 18.32
N ILE A 4 9.72 -2.29 17.96
CA ILE A 4 10.15 -3.34 17.02
C ILE A 4 9.85 -2.87 15.59
N ALA A 5 10.84 -3.02 14.72
CA ALA A 5 10.72 -2.74 13.29
C ALA A 5 10.99 -4.01 12.46
N TYR A 6 10.12 -4.31 11.52
CA TYR A 6 10.24 -5.41 10.58
C TYR A 6 10.63 -4.85 9.20
N ILE A 7 11.81 -5.22 8.70
CA ILE A 7 12.38 -4.67 7.48
C ILE A 7 12.57 -5.79 6.46
N GLY A 8 11.71 -5.83 5.46
CA GLY A 8 11.84 -6.74 4.33
C GLY A 8 12.82 -6.21 3.28
N CYS A 9 13.52 -7.12 2.63
CA CYS A 9 14.53 -6.81 1.63
C CYS A 9 14.32 -7.67 0.38
N ARG A 10 14.64 -7.14 -0.80
CA ARG A 10 14.82 -7.98 -1.98
C ARG A 10 16.00 -8.93 -1.76
N THR A 11 15.87 -10.19 -2.21
CA THR A 11 16.85 -11.26 -1.95
C THR A 11 17.39 -11.91 -3.21
N THR A 12 16.76 -11.69 -4.38
CA THR A 12 17.10 -12.39 -5.62
C THR A 12 18.21 -11.70 -6.41
N LYS A 13 18.97 -12.51 -7.16
CA LYS A 13 20.06 -12.03 -8.02
C LYS A 13 19.56 -11.16 -9.18
N GLU A 14 18.40 -11.48 -9.73
CA GLU A 14 17.74 -10.73 -10.82
C GLU A 14 17.44 -9.29 -10.41
N ARG A 15 17.27 -9.03 -9.10
CA ARG A 15 17.12 -7.71 -8.53
C ARG A 15 18.43 -7.07 -8.08
N ASN A 16 19.58 -7.71 -8.35
CA ASN A 16 20.88 -7.31 -7.81
C ASN A 16 20.81 -7.05 -6.29
N ALA A 17 20.05 -7.89 -5.60
CA ALA A 17 19.70 -7.70 -4.20
C ALA A 17 20.85 -8.08 -3.27
N ARG A 18 20.99 -7.31 -2.18
CA ARG A 18 21.96 -7.58 -1.08
C ARG A 18 21.27 -8.06 0.20
N GLY A 19 19.93 -8.06 0.20
CA GLY A 19 19.12 -8.50 1.33
C GLY A 19 19.12 -10.02 1.49
N LYS A 20 18.78 -10.48 2.70
CA LYS A 20 18.75 -11.91 3.04
C LYS A 20 17.37 -12.38 3.53
N GLY A 21 16.38 -11.50 3.59
CA GLY A 21 15.05 -11.80 4.11
C GLY A 21 14.46 -10.67 4.92
N ILE A 22 13.80 -10.99 6.03
CA ILE A 22 13.21 -10.00 6.94
C ILE A 22 14.14 -9.80 8.13
N ARG A 23 14.55 -8.56 8.39
CA ARG A 23 15.28 -8.17 9.60
C ARG A 23 14.31 -7.70 10.66
N VAL A 24 14.42 -8.26 11.85
CA VAL A 24 13.71 -7.78 13.04
C VAL A 24 14.68 -6.92 13.85
N MET A 25 14.30 -5.68 14.06
CA MET A 25 15.16 -4.68 14.71
C MET A 25 14.48 -4.13 15.96
N LYS A 26 15.24 -4.02 17.06
CA LYS A 26 14.89 -3.10 18.14
C LYS A 26 15.37 -1.70 17.75
N ALA A 27 14.43 -0.77 17.70
CA ALA A 27 14.68 0.60 17.28
C ALA A 27 14.44 1.57 18.45
N ALA A 28 15.44 2.39 18.73
CA ALA A 28 15.37 3.52 19.64
C ALA A 28 16.08 4.72 18.99
N PRO A 29 15.82 5.96 19.42
CA PRO A 29 16.51 7.12 18.87
C PRO A 29 18.04 6.95 18.89
N GLY A 30 18.65 7.01 17.69
CA GLY A 30 20.11 6.86 17.51
C GLY A 30 20.67 5.43 17.68
N LYS A 31 19.82 4.42 17.95
CA LYS A 31 20.28 3.03 18.11
C LYS A 31 19.30 2.05 17.44
N TRP A 32 19.85 1.22 16.56
CA TRP A 32 19.15 0.11 15.92
C TRP A 32 19.92 -1.19 16.14
N GLU A 33 19.26 -2.20 16.69
CA GLU A 33 19.86 -3.49 17.02
C GLU A 33 19.09 -4.62 16.33
N GLN A 34 19.79 -5.42 15.53
CA GLN A 34 19.17 -6.60 14.91
C GLN A 34 19.03 -7.72 15.93
N ILE A 35 17.81 -8.16 16.20
CA ILE A 35 17.51 -9.25 17.12
C ILE A 35 17.21 -10.57 16.37
N GLN A 36 16.77 -10.50 15.12
CA GLN A 36 16.53 -11.69 14.29
C GLN A 36 16.76 -11.38 12.82
N LEU A 37 17.18 -12.38 12.05
CA LEU A 37 17.12 -12.40 10.60
C LEU A 37 16.31 -13.64 10.18
N VAL A 38 15.14 -13.42 9.55
CA VAL A 38 14.32 -14.47 8.98
C VAL A 38 14.79 -14.70 7.55
N GLU A 39 15.64 -15.67 7.38
CA GLU A 39 16.17 -16.10 6.07
C GLU A 39 15.16 -16.95 5.30
N ASN A 40 15.47 -17.29 4.07
CA ASN A 40 14.64 -18.13 3.17
C ASN A 40 13.28 -17.51 2.81
N GLN A 41 13.16 -16.18 2.95
CA GLN A 41 12.01 -15.43 2.43
C GLN A 41 12.41 -14.77 1.11
N THR A 42 11.81 -15.21 0.02
CA THR A 42 12.13 -14.68 -1.30
C THR A 42 11.45 -13.31 -1.48
N ASN A 43 12.27 -12.27 -1.71
CA ASN A 43 11.79 -10.90 -1.95
C ASN A 43 10.66 -10.44 -1.02
N PRO A 44 10.77 -10.50 0.33
CA PRO A 44 9.75 -9.97 1.24
C PRO A 44 9.67 -8.45 1.05
N SER A 45 8.79 -8.00 0.15
CA SER A 45 8.80 -6.64 -0.41
C SER A 45 7.86 -5.68 0.30
N PHE A 46 6.83 -6.19 0.96
CA PHE A 46 5.90 -5.41 1.77
C PHE A 46 5.35 -6.26 2.90
N GLN A 47 5.16 -5.67 4.08
CA GLN A 47 4.62 -6.31 5.27
C GLN A 47 3.47 -5.53 5.86
N CYS A 48 2.55 -6.24 6.54
CA CYS A 48 1.45 -5.66 7.30
C CYS A 48 1.24 -6.46 8.59
N LEU A 49 1.00 -5.75 9.68
CA LEU A 49 0.55 -6.35 10.93
C LEU A 49 -0.97 -6.59 10.89
N ASP A 50 -1.44 -7.56 11.64
CA ASP A 50 -2.86 -7.70 11.93
C ASP A 50 -3.32 -6.61 12.91
N GLN A 51 -4.63 -6.49 13.14
CA GLN A 51 -5.20 -5.47 14.04
C GLN A 51 -4.77 -5.63 15.50
N THR A 52 -4.29 -6.81 15.90
CA THR A 52 -3.83 -7.09 17.27
C THR A 52 -2.33 -6.86 17.45
N GLY A 53 -1.56 -6.71 16.37
CA GLY A 53 -0.10 -6.66 16.40
C GLY A 53 0.57 -7.97 16.77
N LYS A 54 -0.16 -9.10 16.77
CA LYS A 54 0.35 -10.43 17.12
C LYS A 54 0.80 -11.25 15.91
N PHE A 55 0.44 -10.82 14.70
CA PHE A 55 0.75 -11.51 13.47
C PHE A 55 1.26 -10.54 12.41
N LEU A 56 2.20 -11.01 11.61
CA LEU A 56 2.77 -10.28 10.49
C LEU A 56 2.59 -11.09 9.21
N TYR A 57 2.19 -10.41 8.14
CA TYR A 57 2.05 -10.96 6.79
C TYR A 57 3.04 -10.30 5.86
N SER A 58 3.71 -11.09 5.01
CA SER A 58 4.72 -10.61 4.08
C SER A 58 4.47 -11.17 2.70
N ILE A 59 4.35 -10.31 1.69
CA ILE A 59 4.25 -10.71 0.28
C ILE A 59 5.62 -10.88 -0.35
N HIS A 60 5.68 -11.76 -1.35
CA HIS A 60 6.90 -12.09 -2.10
C HIS A 60 6.88 -11.40 -3.47
N GLY A 61 7.45 -10.20 -3.55
CA GLY A 61 7.49 -9.43 -4.81
C GLY A 61 8.21 -10.16 -5.93
N ASP A 62 7.70 -10.00 -7.15
CA ASP A 62 8.07 -10.72 -8.38
C ASP A 62 7.57 -12.18 -8.47
N PHE A 63 7.08 -12.75 -7.38
CA PHE A 63 6.53 -14.10 -7.27
C PHE A 63 5.01 -14.07 -7.13
N SER A 64 4.44 -15.07 -6.43
CA SER A 64 2.97 -15.24 -6.34
C SER A 64 2.51 -15.61 -4.93
N GLU A 65 3.33 -15.40 -3.90
CA GLU A 65 3.06 -15.91 -2.57
C GLU A 65 2.95 -14.80 -1.52
N ILE A 66 2.32 -15.18 -0.41
CA ILE A 66 2.25 -14.45 0.84
C ILE A 66 2.56 -15.40 2.00
N SER A 67 3.39 -14.98 2.94
CA SER A 67 3.74 -15.72 4.16
C SER A 67 3.15 -15.07 5.39
N ALA A 68 2.76 -15.92 6.36
CA ALA A 68 2.26 -15.53 7.67
C ALA A 68 3.26 -15.90 8.77
N PHE A 69 3.35 -15.03 9.77
CA PHE A 69 4.19 -15.19 10.95
C PHE A 69 3.42 -14.81 12.21
N SER A 70 3.62 -15.53 13.32
CA SER A 70 3.27 -15.03 14.64
C SER A 70 4.43 -14.23 15.22
N ILE A 71 4.11 -13.28 16.09
CA ILE A 71 5.07 -12.41 16.77
C ILE A 71 5.18 -12.85 18.22
N ALA A 72 6.39 -13.23 18.65
CA ALA A 72 6.67 -13.57 20.05
C ALA A 72 6.73 -12.32 20.94
N GLU A 73 6.73 -12.48 22.26
CA GLU A 73 6.78 -11.38 23.23
C GLU A 73 8.01 -10.49 23.09
N ASP A 74 9.14 -11.05 22.65
CA ASP A 74 10.38 -10.32 22.38
C ASP A 74 10.40 -9.62 21.01
N GLY A 75 9.34 -9.77 20.20
CA GLY A 75 9.17 -9.23 18.87
C GLY A 75 9.71 -10.12 17.75
N THR A 76 10.29 -11.29 18.04
CA THR A 76 10.77 -12.22 17.02
C THR A 76 9.62 -12.89 16.26
N LEU A 77 9.89 -13.26 15.01
CA LEU A 77 8.92 -13.87 14.10
C LEU A 77 9.04 -15.39 14.11
N MET A 78 7.91 -16.08 14.23
CA MET A 78 7.77 -17.51 14.05
C MET A 78 6.92 -17.77 12.80
N TYR A 79 7.48 -18.51 11.84
CA TYR A 79 6.81 -18.84 10.58
C TYR A 79 5.58 -19.73 10.84
N LEU A 80 4.47 -19.42 10.18
CA LEU A 80 3.24 -20.21 10.21
C LEU A 80 3.04 -20.97 8.90
N ASN A 81 2.78 -20.26 7.82
CA ASN A 81 2.60 -20.87 6.49
C ASN A 81 2.80 -19.87 5.36
N THR A 82 2.80 -20.38 4.14
CA THR A 82 2.81 -19.61 2.88
C THR A 82 1.72 -20.12 1.97
N VAL A 83 0.97 -19.21 1.33
CA VAL A 83 -0.07 -19.55 0.36
C VAL A 83 0.09 -18.72 -0.91
N SER A 84 -0.56 -19.16 -1.99
CA SER A 84 -0.59 -18.42 -3.26
C SER A 84 -1.52 -17.22 -3.16
N THR A 85 -1.14 -16.09 -3.78
CA THR A 85 -2.00 -14.93 -3.99
C THR A 85 -2.87 -15.03 -5.25
N GLY A 86 -2.72 -16.11 -6.03
CA GLY A 86 -3.42 -16.32 -7.29
C GLY A 86 -3.00 -15.39 -8.43
N GLY A 87 -2.06 -14.50 -8.19
CA GLY A 87 -1.55 -13.54 -9.19
C GLY A 87 -0.03 -13.43 -9.13
N THR A 88 0.54 -12.50 -9.90
CA THR A 88 1.98 -12.31 -10.01
C THR A 88 2.40 -10.93 -9.58
N ASN A 89 3.56 -10.86 -8.91
CA ASN A 89 4.16 -9.65 -8.36
C ASN A 89 3.21 -8.92 -7.38
N PRO A 90 2.89 -9.56 -6.24
CA PRO A 90 2.20 -8.88 -5.17
C PRO A 90 3.06 -7.73 -4.65
N VAL A 91 2.46 -6.53 -4.51
CA VAL A 91 3.18 -5.31 -4.15
C VAL A 91 2.64 -4.62 -2.90
N HIS A 92 1.43 -4.94 -2.50
CA HIS A 92 0.80 -4.40 -1.30
C HIS A 92 -0.22 -5.40 -0.74
N LEU A 93 -0.40 -5.34 0.58
CA LEU A 93 -1.42 -6.10 1.30
C LEU A 93 -2.05 -5.28 2.42
N SER A 94 -3.25 -5.64 2.83
CA SER A 94 -3.88 -5.15 4.07
C SER A 94 -4.70 -6.24 4.74
N VAL A 95 -4.75 -6.21 6.07
CA VAL A 95 -5.62 -7.09 6.87
C VAL A 95 -6.89 -6.32 7.21
N ASP A 96 -8.05 -6.95 7.04
CA ASP A 96 -9.32 -6.31 7.33
C ASP A 96 -9.50 -5.99 8.84
N LYS A 97 -10.39 -5.06 9.15
CA LYS A 97 -10.64 -4.61 10.53
C LYS A 97 -11.14 -5.71 11.46
N THR A 98 -11.73 -6.77 10.91
CA THR A 98 -12.21 -7.93 11.69
C THR A 98 -11.18 -9.03 11.86
N ASN A 99 -9.99 -8.91 11.23
CA ASN A 99 -8.95 -9.93 11.19
C ASN A 99 -9.38 -11.26 10.55
N HIS A 100 -10.36 -11.25 9.66
CA HIS A 100 -10.80 -12.46 8.94
C HIS A 100 -10.22 -12.55 7.52
N TRP A 101 -9.86 -11.41 6.91
CA TRP A 101 -9.49 -11.33 5.50
C TRP A 101 -8.17 -10.60 5.30
N VAL A 102 -7.40 -11.10 4.35
CA VAL A 102 -6.21 -10.41 3.82
C VAL A 102 -6.45 -10.10 2.35
N PHE A 103 -6.31 -8.82 2.00
CA PHE A 103 -6.38 -8.33 0.63
C PHE A 103 -4.98 -8.12 0.08
N VAL A 104 -4.73 -8.58 -1.16
CA VAL A 104 -3.41 -8.45 -1.81
C VAL A 104 -3.56 -7.86 -3.19
N ALA A 105 -2.78 -6.83 -3.49
CA ALA A 105 -2.66 -6.25 -4.83
C ALA A 105 -1.58 -6.98 -5.62
N ASN A 106 -1.95 -7.70 -6.68
CA ASN A 106 -1.04 -8.36 -7.62
C ASN A 106 -0.84 -7.47 -8.84
N LEU A 107 0.27 -6.75 -8.87
CA LEU A 107 0.53 -5.69 -9.83
C LEU A 107 0.58 -6.19 -11.27
N GLN A 108 1.28 -7.30 -11.53
CA GLN A 108 1.55 -7.73 -12.90
C GLN A 108 0.35 -8.39 -13.56
N THR A 109 -0.44 -9.15 -12.81
CA THR A 109 -1.66 -9.81 -13.31
C THR A 109 -2.89 -8.92 -13.25
N GLY A 110 -2.81 -7.73 -12.64
CA GLY A 110 -3.96 -6.80 -12.57
C GLY A 110 -5.08 -7.32 -11.66
N THR A 111 -4.74 -7.99 -10.56
CA THR A 111 -5.73 -8.64 -9.70
C THR A 111 -5.65 -8.21 -8.24
N VAL A 112 -6.79 -8.29 -7.55
CA VAL A 112 -6.89 -8.18 -6.09
C VAL A 112 -7.32 -9.54 -5.55
N ALA A 113 -6.49 -10.13 -4.68
CA ALA A 113 -6.77 -11.39 -4.02
C ALA A 113 -7.46 -11.17 -2.67
N VAL A 114 -8.40 -12.05 -2.33
CA VAL A 114 -9.03 -12.16 -1.00
C VAL A 114 -8.66 -13.50 -0.40
N ILE A 115 -7.93 -13.48 0.70
CA ILE A 115 -7.39 -14.67 1.36
C ILE A 115 -7.95 -14.73 2.78
N PRO A 116 -8.62 -15.84 3.16
CA PRO A 116 -9.10 -16.01 4.53
C PRO A 116 -7.93 -16.15 5.51
N ARG A 117 -8.10 -15.56 6.69
CA ARG A 117 -7.17 -15.68 7.80
C ARG A 117 -7.79 -16.57 8.89
N ASN A 118 -7.05 -17.55 9.35
CA ASN A 118 -7.45 -18.42 10.45
C ASN A 118 -7.25 -17.74 11.82
N VAL A 119 -7.88 -18.25 12.86
CA VAL A 119 -7.81 -17.70 14.24
C VAL A 119 -6.37 -17.75 14.78
N ASP A 120 -5.58 -18.76 14.41
CA ASP A 120 -4.17 -18.92 14.78
C ASP A 120 -3.22 -18.02 13.99
N GLY A 121 -3.74 -17.16 13.11
CA GLY A 121 -2.98 -16.24 12.27
C GLY A 121 -2.46 -16.82 10.97
N SER A 122 -2.57 -18.12 10.75
CA SER A 122 -2.23 -18.73 9.46
C SER A 122 -3.20 -18.29 8.36
N LEU A 123 -2.79 -18.42 7.11
CA LEU A 123 -3.61 -18.10 5.93
C LEU A 123 -4.23 -19.39 5.37
N ALA A 124 -5.50 -19.32 5.00
CA ALA A 124 -6.15 -20.37 4.22
C ALA A 124 -5.84 -20.18 2.72
N GLU A 125 -6.31 -21.11 1.89
CA GLU A 125 -6.21 -20.98 0.44
C GLU A 125 -6.98 -19.77 -0.08
N LEU A 126 -6.55 -19.25 -1.24
CA LEU A 126 -7.20 -18.15 -1.94
C LEU A 126 -8.71 -18.41 -2.09
N LYS A 127 -9.50 -17.46 -1.62
CA LYS A 127 -10.96 -17.52 -1.73
C LYS A 127 -11.45 -16.94 -3.04
N GLU A 128 -10.98 -15.76 -3.40
CA GLU A 128 -11.50 -15.01 -4.55
C GLU A 128 -10.40 -14.14 -5.17
N LEU A 129 -10.49 -13.94 -6.48
CA LEU A 129 -9.56 -13.15 -7.27
C LEU A 129 -10.34 -12.20 -8.18
N TYR A 130 -10.22 -10.90 -7.91
CA TYR A 130 -10.86 -9.85 -8.70
C TYR A 130 -9.88 -9.32 -9.75
N THR A 131 -10.20 -9.43 -11.03
CA THR A 131 -9.45 -8.75 -12.09
C THR A 131 -9.89 -7.30 -12.19
N ILE A 132 -8.94 -6.38 -12.21
CA ILE A 132 -9.21 -4.96 -12.41
C ILE A 132 -9.12 -4.66 -13.91
N PRO A 133 -10.25 -4.36 -14.57
CA PRO A 133 -10.25 -4.07 -16.00
C PRO A 133 -9.50 -2.77 -16.29
N GLY A 134 -8.77 -2.74 -17.38
CA GLY A 134 -8.11 -1.57 -17.92
C GLY A 134 -9.05 -0.69 -18.75
N LEU A 135 -8.46 0.19 -19.54
CA LEU A 135 -9.22 1.16 -20.35
C LEU A 135 -9.88 0.54 -21.58
N THR A 136 -9.24 -0.45 -22.18
CA THR A 136 -9.70 -1.12 -23.41
C THR A 136 -10.14 -2.54 -23.10
N ASP A 137 -11.02 -3.10 -23.92
CA ASP A 137 -11.51 -4.47 -23.79
C ASP A 137 -10.35 -5.47 -23.73
N GLY A 138 -10.40 -6.37 -22.75
CA GLY A 138 -9.36 -7.36 -22.51
C GLY A 138 -8.07 -6.84 -21.87
N SER A 139 -7.93 -5.52 -21.68
CA SER A 139 -6.79 -4.96 -20.94
C SER A 139 -7.04 -4.99 -19.43
N ILE A 140 -5.93 -4.93 -18.67
CA ILE A 140 -5.97 -4.87 -17.21
C ILE A 140 -5.39 -3.53 -16.72
N SER A 141 -5.88 -3.06 -15.59
CA SER A 141 -5.21 -2.04 -14.78
C SER A 141 -4.33 -2.73 -13.73
N HIS A 142 -3.31 -2.04 -13.25
CA HIS A 142 -2.28 -2.63 -12.40
C HIS A 142 -2.40 -2.14 -10.96
N PRO A 143 -3.12 -2.88 -10.06
CA PRO A 143 -3.28 -2.46 -8.66
C PRO A 143 -1.93 -2.40 -7.97
N HIS A 144 -1.65 -1.26 -7.35
CA HIS A 144 -0.40 -1.03 -6.63
C HIS A 144 -0.60 -0.94 -5.11
N GLN A 145 -1.80 -0.58 -4.65
CA GLN A 145 -2.14 -0.58 -3.24
C GLN A 145 -3.59 -1.03 -3.04
N VAL A 146 -3.81 -1.74 -1.94
CA VAL A 146 -5.10 -2.02 -1.32
C VAL A 146 -5.11 -1.40 0.08
N THR A 147 -5.98 -0.45 0.35
CA THR A 147 -6.08 0.20 1.67
C THR A 147 -7.52 0.37 2.07
N GLN A 148 -7.82 0.30 3.36
CA GLN A 148 -9.17 0.43 3.86
C GLN A 148 -9.44 1.86 4.32
N ASN A 149 -10.71 2.29 4.23
CA ASN A 149 -11.14 3.49 4.94
C ASN A 149 -11.07 3.28 6.46
N PRO A 150 -11.09 4.34 7.29
CA PRO A 150 -10.97 4.22 8.73
C PRO A 150 -11.99 3.29 9.39
N ASP A 151 -13.21 3.19 8.86
CA ASP A 151 -14.25 2.28 9.39
C ASP A 151 -14.08 0.83 8.95
N GLY A 152 -13.24 0.55 7.93
CA GLY A 152 -12.99 -0.79 7.41
C GLY A 152 -14.10 -1.35 6.50
N ASN A 153 -15.05 -0.52 6.07
CA ASN A 153 -16.18 -0.95 5.25
C ASN A 153 -15.88 -0.90 3.75
N TYR A 154 -14.79 -0.21 3.36
CA TYR A 154 -14.41 -0.05 1.96
C TYR A 154 -12.92 -0.30 1.75
N LEU A 155 -12.61 -0.93 0.64
CA LEU A 155 -11.27 -1.12 0.12
C LEU A 155 -11.04 -0.17 -1.05
N ILE A 156 -10.01 0.67 -0.94
CA ILE A 156 -9.56 1.55 -2.00
C ILE A 156 -8.38 0.88 -2.70
N VAL A 157 -8.45 0.78 -4.01
CA VAL A 157 -7.44 0.15 -4.86
C VAL A 157 -6.88 1.17 -5.83
N SER A 158 -5.64 1.59 -5.61
CA SER A 158 -4.92 2.48 -6.51
C SER A 158 -4.29 1.66 -7.63
N CYS A 159 -4.61 1.98 -8.88
CA CYS A 159 -4.21 1.21 -10.05
C CYS A 159 -3.44 2.07 -11.05
N GLN A 160 -2.28 1.57 -11.49
CA GLN A 160 -1.49 2.17 -12.56
C GLN A 160 -2.07 1.77 -13.92
N GLY A 161 -2.16 2.71 -14.86
CA GLY A 161 -2.62 2.42 -16.22
C GLY A 161 -1.54 1.79 -17.09
N ARG A 162 -0.29 2.16 -16.87
CA ARG A 162 0.88 1.71 -17.63
C ARG A 162 0.63 1.78 -19.15
N LYS A 163 0.84 0.66 -19.87
CA LYS A 163 0.63 0.57 -21.32
C LYS A 163 -0.85 0.56 -21.73
N ALA A 164 -1.75 0.32 -20.77
CA ALA A 164 -3.19 0.25 -21.03
C ALA A 164 -3.89 1.63 -21.02
N GLY A 165 -3.15 2.72 -20.79
CA GLY A 165 -3.68 4.09 -20.79
C GLY A 165 -3.90 4.62 -19.36
N PHE A 166 -5.06 5.22 -19.11
CA PHE A 166 -5.34 5.88 -17.82
C PHE A 166 -5.32 4.90 -16.64
N GLY A 167 -4.63 5.29 -15.57
CA GLY A 167 -4.79 4.64 -14.28
C GLY A 167 -6.14 5.00 -13.64
N GLN A 168 -6.41 4.36 -12.51
CA GLN A 168 -7.67 4.57 -11.80
C GLN A 168 -7.53 4.33 -10.31
N VAL A 169 -8.48 4.84 -9.55
CA VAL A 169 -8.71 4.47 -8.15
C VAL A 169 -10.09 3.83 -8.08
N ASP A 170 -10.13 2.54 -7.76
CA ASP A 170 -11.34 1.78 -7.56
C ASP A 170 -11.74 1.75 -6.08
N VAL A 171 -13.02 1.80 -5.80
CA VAL A 171 -13.59 1.64 -4.46
C VAL A 171 -14.47 0.40 -4.45
N PHE A 172 -14.25 -0.47 -3.47
CA PHE A 172 -15.05 -1.66 -3.24
C PHE A 172 -15.64 -1.62 -1.83
N ARG A 173 -16.93 -1.93 -1.70
CA ARG A 173 -17.53 -2.27 -0.41
C ARG A 173 -17.03 -3.64 0.01
N ILE A 174 -16.64 -3.77 1.27
CA ILE A 174 -16.21 -5.03 1.88
C ILE A 174 -17.41 -5.66 2.58
N HIS A 175 -17.78 -6.87 2.20
CA HIS A 175 -18.73 -7.71 2.91
C HIS A 175 -17.96 -8.60 3.88
N SER A 176 -17.75 -8.11 5.11
CA SER A 176 -16.86 -8.73 6.10
C SER A 176 -17.29 -10.15 6.51
N GLU A 177 -18.60 -10.45 6.43
CA GLU A 177 -19.16 -11.76 6.75
C GLU A 177 -18.71 -12.88 5.81
N ASN A 178 -18.38 -12.54 4.58
CA ASN A 178 -17.98 -13.52 3.56
C ASN A 178 -16.77 -13.10 2.72
N GLY A 179 -16.18 -11.91 2.97
CA GLY A 179 -14.99 -11.38 2.29
C GLY A 179 -15.21 -10.97 0.83
N THR A 180 -16.43 -10.94 0.32
CA THR A 180 -16.68 -10.49 -1.06
C THR A 180 -16.51 -8.98 -1.20
N LEU A 181 -16.11 -8.55 -2.39
CA LEU A 181 -15.89 -7.15 -2.75
C LEU A 181 -16.93 -6.74 -3.80
N GLU A 182 -17.66 -5.65 -3.53
CA GLU A 182 -18.62 -5.05 -4.45
C GLU A 182 -18.07 -3.68 -4.91
N LYS A 183 -17.83 -3.55 -6.22
CA LYS A 183 -17.35 -2.27 -6.76
C LYS A 183 -18.42 -1.21 -6.68
N THR A 184 -18.11 -0.07 -6.04
CA THR A 184 -19.04 1.07 -5.87
C THR A 184 -18.65 2.28 -6.71
N CYS A 185 -17.34 2.46 -6.97
CA CYS A 185 -16.86 3.65 -7.67
C CYS A 185 -15.56 3.34 -8.43
N THR A 186 -15.36 4.05 -9.53
CA THR A 186 -14.09 4.14 -10.26
C THR A 186 -13.81 5.60 -10.59
N VAL A 187 -12.68 6.11 -10.15
CA VAL A 187 -12.17 7.44 -10.52
C VAL A 187 -10.97 7.25 -11.45
N ARG A 188 -11.12 7.65 -12.71
CA ARG A 188 -10.01 7.63 -13.68
C ARG A 188 -9.04 8.77 -13.39
N SER A 189 -7.75 8.48 -13.47
CA SER A 189 -6.71 9.50 -13.37
C SER A 189 -6.39 10.13 -14.72
N ARG A 190 -5.54 11.14 -14.72
CA ARG A 190 -4.92 11.65 -15.95
C ARG A 190 -4.08 10.55 -16.60
N GLU A 191 -3.88 10.61 -17.92
CA GLU A 191 -3.28 9.57 -18.74
C GLU A 191 -1.94 9.05 -18.22
N ILE A 192 -1.07 9.93 -17.76
CA ILE A 192 0.27 9.57 -17.28
C ILE A 192 0.41 9.53 -15.76
N ALA A 193 -0.67 9.71 -15.02
CA ALA A 193 -0.56 9.90 -13.55
C ALA A 193 -0.06 8.66 -12.83
N GLU A 194 -0.58 7.49 -13.14
CA GLU A 194 -0.29 6.21 -12.47
C GLU A 194 -0.51 6.27 -10.95
N PRO A 195 -1.78 6.28 -10.46
CA PRO A 195 -2.10 6.23 -9.04
C PRO A 195 -1.40 5.07 -8.34
N ARG A 196 -0.72 5.36 -7.22
CA ARG A 196 0.18 4.41 -6.59
C ARG A 196 -0.20 4.07 -5.16
N HIS A 197 -0.06 5.02 -4.24
CA HIS A 197 -0.39 4.86 -2.82
C HIS A 197 -1.41 5.89 -2.36
N PHE A 198 -2.17 5.53 -1.32
CA PHE A 198 -3.33 6.27 -0.84
C PHE A 198 -3.37 6.25 0.69
N VAL A 199 -3.77 7.36 1.30
CA VAL A 199 -3.96 7.47 2.75
C VAL A 199 -5.26 8.18 3.08
N PHE A 200 -5.91 7.77 4.15
CA PHE A 200 -7.06 8.48 4.72
C PHE A 200 -6.63 9.42 5.83
N HIS A 201 -7.31 10.55 5.89
CA HIS A 201 -7.34 11.37 7.09
C HIS A 201 -8.18 10.65 8.17
N PRO A 202 -7.86 10.80 9.48
CA PRO A 202 -8.60 10.15 10.56
C PRO A 202 -10.10 10.46 10.62
N ASN A 203 -10.56 11.58 10.01
CA ASN A 203 -11.98 11.92 9.95
C ASN A 203 -12.80 11.02 8.99
N GLY A 204 -12.15 10.17 8.19
CA GLY A 204 -12.81 9.27 7.25
C GLY A 204 -13.42 9.93 6.00
N ILE A 205 -13.33 11.28 5.88
CA ILE A 205 -13.89 12.04 4.76
C ILE A 205 -12.80 12.43 3.76
N TRP A 206 -11.68 12.95 4.25
CA TRP A 206 -10.59 13.36 3.38
C TRP A 206 -9.60 12.24 3.15
N CYS A 207 -9.09 12.18 1.95
CA CYS A 207 -8.10 11.17 1.59
C CYS A 207 -7.22 11.67 0.45
N TYR A 208 -6.03 11.08 0.34
CA TYR A 208 -4.98 11.59 -0.53
C TYR A 208 -4.29 10.45 -1.25
N GLY A 209 -4.14 10.58 -2.56
CA GLY A 209 -3.45 9.61 -3.40
C GLY A 209 -2.24 10.21 -4.09
N VAL A 210 -1.09 9.54 -4.02
CA VAL A 210 0.09 9.92 -4.78
C VAL A 210 0.10 9.22 -6.14
N ASN A 211 0.45 9.97 -7.17
CA ASN A 211 0.57 9.50 -8.54
C ASN A 211 2.06 9.37 -8.91
N GLU A 212 2.47 8.19 -9.40
CA GLU A 212 3.89 7.87 -9.58
C GLU A 212 4.54 8.66 -10.71
N LYS A 213 3.90 8.73 -11.89
CA LYS A 213 4.54 9.19 -13.12
C LYS A 213 4.46 10.70 -13.35
N ASP A 214 3.37 11.31 -12.97
CA ASP A 214 3.22 12.75 -13.06
C ASP A 214 3.61 13.48 -11.76
N TYR A 215 4.20 12.71 -10.80
CA TYR A 215 4.69 13.21 -9.50
C TYR A 215 3.74 14.22 -8.87
N SER A 216 2.47 13.85 -8.81
CA SER A 216 1.43 14.65 -8.19
C SER A 216 0.80 13.95 -7.01
N VAL A 217 0.14 14.73 -6.17
CA VAL A 217 -0.76 14.27 -5.12
C VAL A 217 -2.17 14.77 -5.43
N THR A 218 -3.14 13.88 -5.34
CA THR A 218 -4.56 14.21 -5.50
C THR A 218 -5.26 14.17 -4.15
N ALA A 219 -5.94 15.25 -3.77
CA ALA A 219 -6.86 15.27 -2.64
C ALA A 219 -8.24 14.85 -3.10
N TYR A 220 -8.88 13.97 -2.32
CA TYR A 220 -10.22 13.45 -2.57
C TYR A 220 -11.12 13.68 -1.36
N GLU A 221 -12.42 13.71 -1.62
CA GLU A 221 -13.47 13.58 -0.62
C GLU A 221 -14.12 12.20 -0.78
N PHE A 222 -14.28 11.49 0.32
CA PHE A 222 -14.88 10.17 0.37
C PHE A 222 -16.24 10.20 1.06
N ASP A 223 -17.27 9.75 0.36
CA ASP A 223 -18.60 9.51 0.90
C ASP A 223 -18.71 8.06 1.40
N SER A 224 -18.55 7.87 2.71
CA SER A 224 -18.59 6.55 3.34
C SER A 224 -19.97 5.90 3.32
N LYS A 225 -21.04 6.67 3.07
CA LYS A 225 -22.41 6.13 2.97
C LYS A 225 -22.62 5.38 1.66
N ASN A 226 -22.12 5.95 0.56
CA ASN A 226 -22.35 5.43 -0.78
C ASN A 226 -21.09 4.78 -1.41
N GLY A 227 -19.92 4.90 -0.78
CA GLY A 227 -18.64 4.41 -1.31
C GLY A 227 -18.19 5.18 -2.54
N LEU A 228 -18.40 6.50 -2.56
CA LEU A 228 -18.03 7.37 -3.66
C LEU A 228 -16.76 8.16 -3.34
N LEU A 229 -15.90 8.30 -4.32
CA LEU A 229 -14.65 9.04 -4.23
C LEU A 229 -14.67 10.20 -5.22
N THR A 230 -14.52 11.44 -4.74
CA THR A 230 -14.57 12.65 -5.56
C THR A 230 -13.23 13.38 -5.51
N PRO A 231 -12.51 13.55 -6.64
CA PRO A 231 -11.28 14.34 -6.67
C PRO A 231 -11.60 15.83 -6.48
N ARG A 232 -10.80 16.50 -5.63
CA ARG A 232 -11.00 17.91 -5.24
C ARG A 232 -9.84 18.81 -5.67
N GLN A 233 -8.60 18.28 -5.68
CA GLN A 233 -7.41 19.06 -5.98
C GLN A 233 -6.29 18.14 -6.46
N ILE A 234 -5.41 18.65 -7.34
CA ILE A 234 -4.16 17.98 -7.72
C ILE A 234 -3.04 19.01 -7.57
N LEU A 235 -1.97 18.64 -6.86
CA LEU A 235 -0.76 19.44 -6.68
C LEU A 235 0.49 18.66 -7.11
N PRO A 236 1.52 19.34 -7.68
CA PRO A 236 2.81 18.71 -7.92
C PRO A 236 3.53 18.42 -6.60
N THR A 237 4.33 17.36 -6.58
CA THR A 237 5.21 17.01 -5.44
C THR A 237 6.66 17.46 -5.68
N LEU A 238 6.96 18.01 -6.84
CA LEU A 238 8.26 18.55 -7.23
C LEU A 238 8.15 20.02 -7.59
N PRO A 239 9.25 20.80 -7.50
CA PRO A 239 9.26 22.22 -7.89
C PRO A 239 8.99 22.38 -9.39
N ASP A 240 8.32 23.47 -9.77
CA ASP A 240 8.07 23.83 -11.18
C ASP A 240 9.37 24.04 -11.98
N THR A 241 10.49 24.28 -11.31
CA THR A 241 11.81 24.44 -11.92
C THR A 241 12.53 23.12 -12.19
N TYR A 242 11.99 21.98 -11.70
CA TYR A 242 12.59 20.69 -11.95
C TYR A 242 12.24 20.14 -13.32
N THR A 243 13.25 19.93 -14.14
CA THR A 243 13.11 19.48 -15.55
C THR A 243 13.48 18.01 -15.75
N GLY A 244 13.91 17.31 -14.68
CA GLY A 244 14.26 15.91 -14.74
C GLY A 244 13.05 14.97 -14.61
N ASP A 245 13.29 13.68 -14.82
CA ASP A 245 12.29 12.65 -14.54
C ASP A 245 12.01 12.57 -13.02
N GLY A 246 10.75 12.57 -12.62
CA GLY A 246 10.32 12.34 -11.26
C GLY A 246 9.52 11.03 -11.15
N TRP A 247 9.60 10.38 -9.99
CA TRP A 247 8.74 9.25 -9.67
C TRP A 247 8.31 9.36 -8.20
N ALA A 248 7.15 9.95 -7.97
CA ALA A 248 6.58 9.95 -6.62
C ALA A 248 6.30 8.51 -6.16
N SER A 249 6.38 8.26 -4.87
CA SER A 249 6.36 6.88 -4.38
C SER A 249 5.44 6.68 -3.18
N GLY A 250 5.95 6.89 -1.96
CA GLY A 250 5.17 6.71 -0.74
C GLY A 250 4.40 7.96 -0.38
N ILE A 251 3.28 7.78 0.29
CA ILE A 251 2.53 8.84 0.96
C ILE A 251 2.20 8.36 2.36
N VAL A 252 2.37 9.21 3.36
CA VAL A 252 2.01 8.92 4.74
C VAL A 252 1.26 10.10 5.35
N MET A 253 0.26 9.79 6.18
CA MET A 253 -0.39 10.75 7.07
C MET A 253 0.47 10.90 8.32
N MET A 254 0.81 12.13 8.69
CA MET A 254 1.52 12.38 9.93
C MET A 254 0.61 12.14 11.13
N PRO A 255 1.17 11.73 12.29
CA PRO A 255 0.37 11.42 13.49
C PRO A 255 -0.46 12.58 14.02
N ASP A 256 -0.10 13.82 13.67
CA ASP A 256 -0.84 15.03 14.04
C ASP A 256 -2.16 15.21 13.27
N GLY A 257 -2.37 14.41 12.20
CA GLY A 257 -3.52 14.52 11.30
C GLY A 257 -3.55 15.82 10.49
N LYS A 258 -2.50 16.65 10.54
CA LYS A 258 -2.46 17.98 9.89
C LYS A 258 -1.56 18.03 8.66
N HIS A 259 -0.77 16.98 8.45
CA HIS A 259 0.19 16.95 7.36
C HIS A 259 0.20 15.59 6.67
N ILE A 260 0.49 15.62 5.38
CA ILE A 260 0.93 14.44 4.62
C ILE A 260 2.36 14.65 4.12
N VAL A 261 3.07 13.54 3.96
CA VAL A 261 4.44 13.52 3.45
C VAL A 261 4.52 12.56 2.27
N VAL A 262 5.11 13.04 1.17
CA VAL A 262 5.28 12.29 -0.08
C VAL A 262 6.76 12.15 -0.40
N SER A 263 7.21 10.94 -0.78
CA SER A 263 8.58 10.71 -1.22
C SER A 263 8.69 10.74 -2.75
N ASN A 264 9.77 11.33 -3.27
CA ASN A 264 10.06 11.45 -4.69
C ASN A 264 11.37 10.73 -5.02
N ARG A 265 11.28 9.63 -5.75
CA ARG A 265 12.43 8.91 -6.31
C ARG A 265 13.02 9.72 -7.47
N LYS A 266 14.30 9.54 -7.80
CA LYS A 266 15.10 10.27 -8.80
C LYS A 266 15.38 11.74 -8.47
N HIS A 267 14.50 12.39 -7.73
CA HIS A 267 14.78 13.71 -7.14
C HIS A 267 15.33 13.60 -5.72
N ASP A 268 15.25 12.41 -5.13
CA ASP A 268 15.74 12.05 -3.81
C ASP A 268 15.28 13.03 -2.72
N SER A 269 13.97 13.34 -2.75
CA SER A 269 13.34 14.32 -1.87
C SER A 269 12.08 13.81 -1.18
N ILE A 270 11.69 14.56 -0.19
CA ILE A 270 10.44 14.41 0.54
C ILE A 270 9.70 15.74 0.51
N THR A 271 8.44 15.71 0.09
CA THR A 271 7.56 16.89 0.07
C THR A 271 6.50 16.78 1.14
N SER A 272 6.35 17.82 1.94
CA SER A 272 5.31 17.93 2.96
C SER A 272 4.23 18.91 2.53
N PHE A 273 2.97 18.54 2.78
CA PHE A 273 1.79 19.38 2.57
C PHE A 273 1.00 19.48 3.86
N ALA A 274 0.55 20.70 4.18
CA ALA A 274 -0.43 20.92 5.24
C ALA A 274 -1.84 20.64 4.73
N ILE A 275 -2.66 20.05 5.58
CA ILE A 275 -4.08 19.81 5.33
C ILE A 275 -4.86 21.00 5.89
N ARG A 276 -5.61 21.67 5.03
CA ARG A 276 -6.45 22.80 5.38
C ARG A 276 -7.75 22.34 6.04
N GLU A 277 -8.50 23.25 6.62
CA GLU A 277 -9.80 22.98 7.25
C GLU A 277 -10.86 22.43 6.29
N ASP A 278 -10.71 22.69 4.99
CA ASP A 278 -11.56 22.18 3.92
C ASP A 278 -11.07 20.85 3.31
N GLY A 279 -10.02 20.26 3.87
CA GLY A 279 -9.38 19.02 3.40
C GLY A 279 -8.47 19.19 2.18
N LEU A 280 -8.34 20.41 1.65
CA LEU A 280 -7.39 20.67 0.57
C LEU A 280 -5.97 20.80 1.10
N LEU A 281 -5.01 20.63 0.20
CA LEU A 281 -3.59 20.66 0.53
C LEU A 281 -2.98 22.04 0.23
N SER A 282 -2.01 22.42 1.04
CA SER A 282 -1.07 23.51 0.75
C SER A 282 0.37 23.02 0.92
N PHE A 283 1.23 23.40 -0.01
CA PHE A 283 2.65 23.07 0.05
C PHE A 283 3.30 23.68 1.31
N CYS A 284 4.09 22.90 2.03
CA CYS A 284 4.86 23.39 3.18
C CYS A 284 6.34 23.49 2.88
N LEU A 285 6.96 22.36 2.59
CA LEU A 285 8.39 22.30 2.30
C LEU A 285 8.75 21.10 1.43
N LEU A 286 9.87 21.20 0.76
CA LEU A 286 10.56 20.10 0.10
C LEU A 286 11.93 19.96 0.76
N TYR A 287 12.24 18.76 1.19
CA TYR A 287 13.54 18.38 1.76
C TYR A 287 14.26 17.44 0.80
N THR A 288 15.52 17.77 0.48
CA THR A 288 16.44 16.92 -0.28
C THR A 288 17.54 16.41 0.67
N SER A 289 17.97 15.16 0.49
CA SER A 289 19.22 14.70 1.09
C SER A 289 20.36 15.26 0.24
N ASP A 290 21.19 16.12 0.81
CA ASP A 290 22.42 16.61 0.20
C ASP A 290 23.42 15.45 0.02
#